data_94999b06514be7518a419c80f3cf11ca
#
_entry.id   94999b06514be7518a419c80f3cf11ca
#
_cell.length_a   1.000
_cell.length_b   1.000
_cell.length_c   1.000
_cell.angle_alpha   90.00
_cell.angle_beta   90.00
_cell.angle_gamma   90.00
#
_symmetry.space_group_name_H-M   'P 1'
#
loop_
_entity.id
_entity.type
_entity.pdbx_description
1 polymer ?
#
loop_
_entity_poly.entity_id
_entity_poly.type
_entity_poly.pdbx_seq_one_letter_code
_entity_poly.pdbx_strand_id
1 'polypeptide(L)'
;MARTINEIEQQIIDNLLERRPDLSSSKVAEWRLWSYVVAVSIHAFEVILDLFRSEIDSQTAIAPGTIRWYREMCFRFQNGYKPVFDPETATLKYETEDPDARIIKVVSIVEGEKWITAKVAKTDENGKIVPLSDVERKNFSDFLETIAMGGIQVSVVSTNADTIRYDLEVYYDPCL
;
A
#
# COMPACT_ATOMS: atom_id res chain seq x y z
N MET A 1 -9.36 0.43 -15.34
CA MET A 1 -10.76 0.32 -15.76
C MET A 1 -10.82 -0.64 -16.94
N ALA A 2 -11.58 -1.73 -16.84
CA ALA A 2 -11.69 -2.74 -17.89
C ALA A 2 -12.33 -2.14 -19.16
N ARG A 3 -11.84 -2.53 -20.33
CA ARG A 3 -12.40 -2.15 -21.64
C ARG A 3 -13.74 -2.84 -21.84
N THR A 4 -14.62 -2.26 -22.66
CA THR A 4 -15.88 -2.91 -23.03
C THR A 4 -15.65 -4.07 -24.01
N ILE A 5 -16.57 -5.03 -24.03
CA ILE A 5 -16.51 -6.18 -24.97
C ILE A 5 -16.43 -5.69 -26.42
N ASN A 6 -17.18 -4.65 -26.78
CA ASN A 6 -17.19 -4.10 -28.13
C ASN A 6 -15.86 -3.46 -28.52
N GLU A 7 -15.18 -2.77 -27.59
CA GLU A 7 -13.85 -2.19 -27.84
C GLU A 7 -12.82 -3.29 -28.08
N ILE A 8 -12.86 -4.35 -27.27
CA ILE A 8 -11.93 -5.48 -27.40
C ILE A 8 -12.20 -6.24 -28.72
N GLU A 9 -13.47 -6.51 -29.01
CA GLU A 9 -13.85 -7.18 -30.26
C GLU A 9 -13.40 -6.39 -31.48
N GLN A 10 -13.66 -5.08 -31.53
CA GLN A 10 -13.23 -4.23 -32.62
C GLN A 10 -11.72 -4.24 -32.83
N GLN A 11 -10.96 -4.16 -31.73
CA GLN A 11 -9.50 -4.23 -31.78
C GLN A 11 -9.01 -5.58 -32.32
N ILE A 12 -9.65 -6.69 -31.95
CA ILE A 12 -9.33 -8.01 -32.49
C ILE A 12 -9.62 -8.07 -34.01
N ILE A 13 -10.78 -7.55 -34.42
CA ILE A 13 -11.20 -7.50 -35.83
C ILE A 13 -10.20 -6.69 -36.67
N ASP A 14 -9.84 -5.49 -36.19
CA ASP A 14 -8.92 -4.61 -36.89
C ASP A 14 -7.54 -5.25 -37.04
N ASN A 15 -7.01 -5.86 -36.01
CA ASN A 15 -5.74 -6.58 -36.04
C ASN A 15 -5.78 -7.82 -36.98
N LEU A 16 -6.90 -8.53 -37.02
CA LEU A 16 -7.06 -9.69 -37.91
C LEU A 16 -7.13 -9.24 -39.37
N LEU A 17 -7.89 -8.20 -39.68
CA LEU A 17 -8.01 -7.69 -41.06
C LEU A 17 -6.71 -7.06 -41.55
N GLU A 18 -5.91 -6.45 -40.71
CA GLU A 18 -4.58 -5.95 -41.07
C GLU A 18 -3.66 -7.10 -41.50
N ARG A 19 -3.71 -8.24 -40.79
CA ARG A 19 -2.88 -9.42 -41.07
C ARG A 19 -3.44 -10.31 -42.20
N ARG A 20 -4.75 -10.33 -42.32
CA ARG A 20 -5.49 -11.21 -43.25
C ARG A 20 -6.62 -10.43 -43.92
N PRO A 21 -6.29 -9.57 -44.90
CA PRO A 21 -7.28 -8.77 -45.61
C PRO A 21 -8.24 -9.60 -46.51
N ASP A 22 -7.92 -10.88 -46.70
CA ASP A 22 -8.75 -11.84 -47.43
C ASP A 22 -9.95 -12.38 -46.63
N LEU A 23 -10.04 -12.04 -45.33
CA LEU A 23 -11.15 -12.49 -44.50
C LEU A 23 -12.47 -11.81 -44.89
N SER A 24 -13.55 -12.60 -44.87
CA SER A 24 -14.88 -12.11 -45.19
C SER A 24 -15.32 -10.97 -44.23
N SER A 25 -15.77 -9.86 -44.81
CA SER A 25 -16.31 -8.72 -44.04
C SER A 25 -17.73 -8.96 -43.49
N SER A 26 -18.35 -10.11 -43.78
CA SER A 26 -19.69 -10.46 -43.30
C SER A 26 -19.76 -10.50 -41.77
N LYS A 27 -20.82 -9.89 -41.19
CA LYS A 27 -21.05 -9.90 -39.76
C LYS A 27 -21.35 -11.30 -39.19
N VAL A 28 -21.78 -12.24 -40.04
CA VAL A 28 -22.08 -13.63 -39.67
C VAL A 28 -20.94 -14.60 -40.01
N ALA A 29 -19.77 -14.08 -40.36
CA ALA A 29 -18.61 -14.93 -40.60
C ALA A 29 -18.17 -15.64 -39.30
N GLU A 30 -17.86 -16.93 -39.39
CA GLU A 30 -17.51 -17.78 -38.23
C GLU A 30 -16.36 -17.20 -37.42
N TRP A 31 -15.35 -16.63 -38.06
CA TRP A 31 -14.22 -16.03 -37.39
C TRP A 31 -14.61 -14.81 -36.48
N ARG A 32 -15.69 -14.07 -36.84
CA ARG A 32 -16.22 -12.99 -35.98
C ARG A 32 -16.89 -13.51 -34.72
N LEU A 33 -17.55 -14.66 -34.81
CA LEU A 33 -18.13 -15.33 -33.67
C LEU A 33 -17.05 -15.74 -32.68
N TRP A 34 -15.94 -16.26 -33.18
CA TRP A 34 -14.76 -16.56 -32.35
C TRP A 34 -14.13 -15.29 -31.78
N SER A 35 -14.03 -14.19 -32.53
CA SER A 35 -13.53 -12.91 -32.03
C SER A 35 -14.37 -12.40 -30.87
N TYR A 36 -15.70 -12.55 -30.96
CA TYR A 36 -16.60 -12.18 -29.84
C TYR A 36 -16.36 -13.04 -28.58
N VAL A 37 -16.26 -14.36 -28.75
CA VAL A 37 -15.98 -15.27 -27.59
C VAL A 37 -14.66 -14.91 -26.92
N VAL A 38 -13.63 -14.62 -27.71
CA VAL A 38 -12.32 -14.19 -27.19
C VAL A 38 -12.44 -12.82 -26.48
N ALA A 39 -13.18 -11.88 -27.06
CA ALA A 39 -13.41 -10.56 -26.45
C ALA A 39 -14.12 -10.65 -25.10
N VAL A 40 -15.13 -11.52 -24.97
CA VAL A 40 -15.83 -11.80 -23.70
C VAL A 40 -14.85 -12.35 -22.66
N SER A 41 -13.99 -13.29 -23.07
CA SER A 41 -13.01 -13.90 -22.16
C SER A 41 -11.96 -12.88 -21.69
N ILE A 42 -11.47 -12.02 -22.58
CA ILE A 42 -10.52 -10.94 -22.23
C ILE A 42 -11.18 -9.94 -21.32
N HIS A 43 -12.41 -9.52 -21.60
CA HIS A 43 -13.16 -8.60 -20.73
C HIS A 43 -13.34 -9.16 -19.32
N ALA A 44 -13.75 -10.42 -19.19
CA ALA A 44 -13.89 -11.08 -17.89
C ALA A 44 -12.56 -11.10 -17.11
N PHE A 45 -11.45 -11.36 -17.82
CA PHE A 45 -10.12 -11.34 -17.22
C PHE A 45 -9.70 -9.91 -16.78
N GLU A 46 -9.97 -8.87 -17.58
CA GLU A 46 -9.69 -7.49 -17.22
C GLU A 46 -10.52 -7.04 -16.01
N VAL A 47 -11.79 -7.45 -15.91
CA VAL A 47 -12.63 -7.16 -14.73
C VAL A 47 -12.05 -7.81 -13.47
N ILE A 48 -11.62 -9.08 -13.57
CA ILE A 48 -10.97 -9.78 -12.45
C ILE A 48 -9.67 -9.08 -12.05
N LEU A 49 -8.86 -8.65 -13.03
CA LEU A 49 -7.62 -7.91 -12.76
C LEU A 49 -7.90 -6.55 -12.11
N ASP A 50 -8.93 -5.83 -12.52
CA ASP A 50 -9.30 -4.55 -11.90
C ASP A 50 -9.78 -4.76 -10.45
N LEU A 51 -10.57 -5.80 -10.18
CA LEU A 51 -10.95 -6.18 -8.82
C LEU A 51 -9.71 -6.51 -7.98
N PHE A 52 -8.82 -7.33 -8.52
CA PHE A 52 -7.57 -7.71 -7.83
C PHE A 52 -6.66 -6.50 -7.58
N ARG A 53 -6.57 -5.57 -8.54
CA ARG A 53 -5.84 -4.31 -8.36
C ARG A 53 -6.48 -3.44 -7.28
N SER A 54 -7.80 -3.34 -7.23
CA SER A 54 -8.49 -2.55 -6.19
C SER A 54 -8.27 -3.13 -4.79
N GLU A 55 -8.15 -4.46 -4.68
CA GLU A 55 -7.82 -5.13 -3.42
C GLU A 55 -6.35 -4.95 -3.01
N ILE A 56 -5.44 -4.90 -3.99
CA ILE A 56 -3.99 -4.74 -3.77
C ILE A 56 -3.57 -3.27 -3.72
N ASP A 57 -4.35 -2.37 -4.32
CA ASP A 57 -4.01 -0.95 -4.37
C ASP A 57 -3.90 -0.37 -2.96
N SER A 58 -2.67 0.00 -2.62
CA SER A 58 -2.29 0.42 -1.28
C SER A 58 -2.97 1.69 -0.78
N GLN A 59 -3.62 2.43 -1.67
CA GLN A 59 -4.36 3.64 -1.31
C GLN A 59 -5.82 3.34 -0.94
N THR A 60 -6.40 2.25 -1.48
CA THR A 60 -7.80 1.87 -1.24
C THR A 60 -7.98 0.64 -0.37
N ALA A 61 -6.97 -0.23 -0.26
CA ALA A 61 -7.06 -1.55 0.38
C ALA A 61 -6.22 -1.71 1.67
N ILE A 62 -5.96 -0.62 2.40
CA ILE A 62 -5.42 -0.76 3.75
C ILE A 62 -6.59 -1.02 4.69
N ALA A 63 -6.97 -2.29 4.82
CA ALA A 63 -8.02 -2.68 5.74
C ALA A 63 -7.64 -2.24 7.17
N PRO A 64 -8.55 -1.54 7.89
CA PRO A 64 -8.31 -1.15 9.27
C PRO A 64 -7.91 -2.35 10.14
N GLY A 65 -6.95 -2.16 11.04
CA GLY A 65 -6.48 -3.20 11.95
C GLY A 65 -5.38 -4.12 11.41
N THR A 66 -4.97 -3.99 10.14
CA THR A 66 -3.82 -4.71 9.62
C THR A 66 -2.49 -4.05 10.05
N ILE A 67 -1.38 -4.82 10.05
CA ILE A 67 -0.03 -4.30 10.31
C ILE A 67 0.29 -3.10 9.43
N ARG A 68 -0.07 -3.20 8.16
CA ARG A 68 0.14 -2.13 7.19
C ARG A 68 -0.63 -0.87 7.55
N TRP A 69 -1.89 -1.02 7.95
CA TRP A 69 -2.71 0.09 8.40
C TRP A 69 -2.13 0.78 9.64
N TYR A 70 -1.74 0.00 10.67
CA TYR A 70 -1.09 0.56 11.85
C TYR A 70 0.20 1.31 11.50
N ARG A 71 1.00 0.76 10.59
CA ARG A 71 2.22 1.42 10.12
C ARG A 71 1.94 2.77 9.47
N GLU A 72 0.96 2.84 8.58
CA GLU A 72 0.54 4.10 7.93
C GLU A 72 0.00 5.11 8.95
N MET A 73 -0.81 4.65 9.91
CA MET A 73 -1.32 5.51 10.97
C MET A 73 -0.19 6.07 11.84
N CYS A 74 0.85 5.29 12.14
CA CYS A 74 2.02 5.78 12.87
C CYS A 74 2.71 6.95 12.15
N PHE A 75 2.86 6.88 10.83
CA PHE A 75 3.47 7.99 10.07
C PHE A 75 2.58 9.24 9.98
N ARG A 76 1.28 9.09 10.18
CA ARG A 76 0.33 10.22 10.20
C ARG A 76 0.27 10.91 11.56
N PHE A 77 0.83 10.32 12.60
CA PHE A 77 0.84 10.91 13.94
C PHE A 77 1.47 12.31 13.95
N GLN A 78 0.76 13.29 14.50
CA GLN A 78 1.24 14.65 14.74
C GLN A 78 1.32 14.90 16.23
N ASN A 79 2.53 15.15 16.73
CA ASN A 79 2.75 15.37 18.16
C ASN A 79 2.13 16.69 18.63
N GLY A 80 1.32 16.62 19.68
CA GLY A 80 0.60 17.78 20.22
C GLY A 80 -0.76 18.08 19.59
N TYR A 81 -1.16 17.35 18.56
CA TYR A 81 -2.46 17.50 17.90
C TYR A 81 -3.37 16.32 18.23
N LYS A 82 -4.67 16.58 18.36
CA LYS A 82 -5.68 15.53 18.54
C LYS A 82 -6.23 15.08 17.19
N PRO A 83 -6.13 13.81 16.87
CA PRO A 83 -6.72 13.29 15.66
C PRO A 83 -8.25 13.17 15.78
N VAL A 84 -8.95 13.37 14.69
CA VAL A 84 -10.35 13.04 14.52
C VAL A 84 -10.45 11.86 13.56
N PHE A 85 -11.05 10.76 14.00
CA PHE A 85 -11.27 9.60 13.14
C PHE A 85 -12.46 9.87 12.23
N ASP A 86 -12.25 9.72 10.93
CA ASP A 86 -13.29 9.78 9.91
C ASP A 86 -13.80 8.36 9.64
N PRO A 87 -15.03 8.02 10.06
CA PRO A 87 -15.57 6.68 9.89
C PRO A 87 -15.89 6.33 8.42
N GLU A 88 -16.11 7.35 7.56
CA GLU A 88 -16.45 7.11 6.15
C GLU A 88 -15.23 6.64 5.35
N THR A 89 -14.06 7.22 5.64
CA THR A 89 -12.82 6.89 4.94
C THR A 89 -11.92 5.96 5.73
N ALA A 90 -12.29 5.61 6.97
CA ALA A 90 -11.47 4.85 7.94
C ALA A 90 -10.06 5.45 8.12
N THR A 91 -9.94 6.77 7.99
CA THR A 91 -8.67 7.51 8.10
C THR A 91 -8.71 8.49 9.26
N LEU A 92 -7.51 8.88 9.70
CA LEU A 92 -7.36 9.96 10.67
C LEU A 92 -7.21 11.28 9.93
N LYS A 93 -7.95 12.26 10.40
CA LYS A 93 -7.83 13.66 9.98
C LYS A 93 -7.41 14.51 11.17
N TYR A 94 -6.62 15.52 10.92
CA TYR A 94 -6.31 16.57 11.87
C TYR A 94 -6.97 17.86 11.42
N GLU A 95 -7.40 18.71 12.36
CA GLU A 95 -7.96 20.02 12.03
C GLU A 95 -6.95 20.89 11.28
N THR A 96 -5.66 20.72 11.62
CA THR A 96 -4.54 21.39 10.94
C THR A 96 -3.50 20.34 10.58
N GLU A 97 -3.16 20.24 9.30
CA GLU A 97 -2.08 19.41 8.82
C GLU A 97 -0.74 20.14 9.00
N ASP A 98 0.06 19.67 9.95
CA ASP A 98 1.40 20.19 10.23
C ASP A 98 2.46 19.13 9.94
N PRO A 99 3.20 19.25 8.81
CA PRO A 99 4.25 18.29 8.48
C PRO A 99 5.39 18.23 9.48
N ASP A 100 5.68 19.34 10.17
CA ASP A 100 6.79 19.43 11.14
C ASP A 100 6.43 18.72 12.45
N ALA A 101 5.13 18.63 12.78
CA ALA A 101 4.64 17.85 13.91
C ALA A 101 4.68 16.33 13.67
N ARG A 102 4.93 15.86 12.44
CA ARG A 102 5.09 14.44 12.10
C ARG A 102 6.49 13.95 12.46
N ILE A 103 6.68 13.69 13.74
CA ILE A 103 7.98 13.33 14.32
C ILE A 103 8.41 11.88 14.01
N ILE A 104 7.47 10.96 13.73
CA ILE A 104 7.77 9.55 13.48
C ILE A 104 8.36 9.37 12.08
N LYS A 105 9.59 8.87 12.01
CA LYS A 105 10.32 8.64 10.75
C LYS A 105 10.62 7.16 10.50
N VAL A 106 10.67 6.35 11.55
CA VAL A 106 10.91 4.91 11.44
C VAL A 106 9.84 4.17 12.22
N VAL A 107 9.23 3.17 11.58
CA VAL A 107 8.18 2.34 12.17
C VAL A 107 8.40 0.88 11.81
N SER A 108 8.35 0.02 12.82
CA SER A 108 8.24 -1.42 12.68
C SER A 108 7.11 -1.91 13.58
N ILE A 109 6.16 -2.64 13.02
CA ILE A 109 5.03 -3.21 13.75
C ILE A 109 5.27 -4.71 13.92
N VAL A 110 5.13 -5.18 15.15
CA VAL A 110 5.15 -6.61 15.49
C VAL A 110 3.80 -6.96 16.08
N GLU A 111 3.16 -7.99 15.54
CA GLU A 111 1.86 -8.46 16.02
C GLU A 111 1.95 -9.81 16.73
N GLY A 112 0.99 -10.05 17.61
CA GLY A 112 0.67 -11.34 18.20
C GLY A 112 -0.85 -11.53 18.21
N GLU A 113 -1.37 -12.59 18.82
CA GLU A 113 -2.81 -12.92 18.75
C GLU A 113 -3.74 -11.79 19.21
N LYS A 114 -3.35 -11.00 20.22
CA LYS A 114 -4.19 -9.94 20.80
C LYS A 114 -3.38 -8.69 21.17
N TRP A 115 -2.19 -8.55 20.61
CA TRP A 115 -1.33 -7.40 20.92
C TRP A 115 -0.56 -6.94 19.70
N ILE A 116 -0.24 -5.66 19.70
CA ILE A 116 0.60 -5.01 18.71
C ILE A 116 1.67 -4.20 19.45
N THR A 117 2.92 -4.36 19.03
CA THR A 117 4.01 -3.52 19.49
C THR A 117 4.51 -2.65 18.34
N ALA A 118 4.39 -1.35 18.49
CA ALA A 118 4.96 -0.39 17.57
C ALA A 118 6.37 0.03 18.06
N LYS A 119 7.38 -0.35 17.27
CA LYS A 119 8.75 0.12 17.46
C LYS A 119 8.94 1.36 16.60
N VAL A 120 9.21 2.51 17.23
CA VAL A 120 9.24 3.80 16.56
C VAL A 120 10.46 4.61 16.92
N ALA A 121 10.91 5.44 15.97
CA ALA A 121 11.99 6.38 16.17
C ALA A 121 11.76 7.66 15.36
N LYS A 122 12.42 8.74 15.80
CA LYS A 122 12.51 10.01 15.08
C LYS A 122 13.93 10.24 14.56
N THR A 123 14.12 11.27 13.77
CA THR A 123 15.44 11.75 13.39
C THR A 123 15.78 13.05 14.09
N ASP A 124 17.04 13.23 14.47
CA ASP A 124 17.57 14.51 14.93
C ASP A 124 17.85 15.46 13.75
N GLU A 125 18.34 16.67 14.04
CA GLU A 125 18.69 17.69 13.05
C GLU A 125 19.80 17.23 12.08
N ASN A 126 20.59 16.23 12.46
CA ASN A 126 21.64 15.64 11.66
C ASN A 126 21.17 14.42 10.83
N GLY A 127 19.88 14.10 10.88
CA GLY A 127 19.31 12.93 10.20
C GLY A 127 19.61 11.58 10.89
N LYS A 128 20.18 11.60 12.12
CA LYS A 128 20.45 10.38 12.88
C LYS A 128 19.18 9.90 13.56
N ILE A 129 18.97 8.58 13.54
CA ILE A 129 17.83 7.93 14.22
C ILE A 129 18.05 8.01 15.73
N VAL A 130 17.08 8.60 16.43
CA VAL A 130 17.07 8.77 17.89
C VAL A 130 15.72 8.33 18.46
N PRO A 131 15.67 7.86 19.70
CA PRO A 131 14.43 7.49 20.35
C PRO A 131 13.54 8.72 20.60
N LEU A 132 12.26 8.46 20.80
CA LEU A 132 11.30 9.46 21.29
C LEU A 132 11.63 9.81 22.74
N SER A 133 11.37 11.05 23.13
CA SER A 133 11.36 11.45 24.55
C SER A 133 10.20 10.77 25.29
N ASP A 134 10.23 10.74 26.60
CA ASP A 134 9.16 10.12 27.40
C ASP A 134 7.80 10.77 27.17
N VAL A 135 7.77 12.10 26.96
CA VAL A 135 6.53 12.83 26.65
C VAL A 135 6.01 12.47 25.27
N GLU A 136 6.86 12.47 24.25
CA GLU A 136 6.50 12.10 22.88
C GLU A 136 6.03 10.65 22.82
N ARG A 137 6.72 9.75 23.54
CA ARG A 137 6.34 8.33 23.61
C ARG A 137 4.97 8.14 24.26
N LYS A 138 4.67 8.89 25.32
CA LYS A 138 3.37 8.87 25.97
C LYS A 138 2.27 9.38 25.03
N ASN A 139 2.47 10.54 24.41
CA ASN A 139 1.52 11.10 23.43
C ASN A 139 1.25 10.14 22.28
N PHE A 140 2.29 9.45 21.81
CA PHE A 140 2.16 8.46 20.76
C PHE A 140 1.45 7.18 21.23
N SER A 141 1.67 6.74 22.48
CA SER A 141 0.94 5.61 23.08
C SER A 141 -0.56 5.92 23.20
N ASP A 142 -0.90 7.09 23.71
CA ASP A 142 -2.29 7.55 23.84
C ASP A 142 -2.98 7.64 22.46
N PHE A 143 -2.24 8.09 21.44
CA PHE A 143 -2.71 8.09 20.07
C PHE A 143 -2.99 6.66 19.54
N LEU A 144 -2.06 5.72 19.72
CA LEU A 144 -2.24 4.34 19.27
C LEU A 144 -3.41 3.66 19.98
N GLU A 145 -3.61 3.92 21.28
CA GLU A 145 -4.77 3.42 22.03
C GLU A 145 -6.09 3.93 21.46
N THR A 146 -6.12 5.19 21.00
CA THR A 146 -7.32 5.79 20.41
C THR A 146 -7.73 5.11 19.10
N ILE A 147 -6.76 4.61 18.31
CA ILE A 147 -7.00 3.98 17.02
C ILE A 147 -7.00 2.45 17.08
N ALA A 148 -6.65 1.88 18.24
CA ALA A 148 -6.59 0.43 18.40
C ALA A 148 -7.97 -0.21 18.20
N MET A 149 -7.99 -1.31 17.47
CA MET A 149 -9.19 -2.12 17.34
C MET A 149 -9.58 -2.73 18.69
N GLY A 150 -10.89 -2.83 18.95
CA GLY A 150 -11.39 -3.40 20.20
C GLY A 150 -10.83 -4.78 20.49
N GLY A 151 -10.25 -4.95 21.69
CA GLY A 151 -9.65 -6.20 22.13
C GLY A 151 -8.17 -6.40 21.77
N ILE A 152 -7.55 -5.45 21.08
CA ILE A 152 -6.12 -5.46 20.78
C ILE A 152 -5.39 -4.56 21.79
N GLN A 153 -4.38 -5.10 22.45
CA GLN A 153 -3.47 -4.34 23.30
C GLN A 153 -2.36 -3.72 22.45
N VAL A 154 -2.11 -2.43 22.63
CA VAL A 154 -1.03 -1.73 21.96
C VAL A 154 0.10 -1.39 22.91
N SER A 155 1.33 -1.50 22.48
CA SER A 155 2.51 -1.09 23.22
C SER A 155 3.47 -0.33 22.31
N VAL A 156 4.20 0.62 22.90
CA VAL A 156 5.17 1.46 22.19
C VAL A 156 6.56 1.20 22.73
N VAL A 157 7.47 0.87 21.84
CA VAL A 157 8.89 0.74 22.14
C VAL A 157 9.66 1.78 21.34
N SER A 158 10.45 2.59 22.03
CA SER A 158 11.36 3.54 21.40
C SER A 158 12.66 3.53 22.18
N THR A 159 13.67 2.87 21.61
CA THR A 159 15.00 2.68 22.18
C THR A 159 16.05 3.17 21.21
N ASN A 160 17.28 3.34 21.69
CA ASN A 160 18.40 3.65 20.81
C ASN A 160 18.55 2.56 19.74
N ALA A 161 18.87 2.98 18.51
CA ALA A 161 19.16 2.05 17.43
C ALA A 161 20.44 1.26 17.72
N ASP A 162 20.41 -0.04 17.44
CA ASP A 162 21.60 -0.88 17.50
C ASP A 162 22.57 -0.49 16.36
N THR A 163 23.86 -0.47 16.66
CA THR A 163 24.90 -0.21 15.67
C THR A 163 25.41 -1.52 15.12
N ILE A 164 25.18 -1.75 13.82
CA ILE A 164 25.75 -2.89 13.12
C ILE A 164 27.03 -2.42 12.43
N ARG A 165 28.15 -3.09 12.72
CA ARG A 165 29.43 -2.88 12.02
C ARG A 165 29.62 -4.03 11.04
N TYR A 166 29.96 -3.69 9.81
CA TYR A 166 30.31 -4.66 8.78
C TYR A 166 31.78 -4.50 8.46
N ASP A 167 32.53 -5.59 8.53
CA ASP A 167 33.85 -5.72 7.90
C ASP A 167 33.66 -6.56 6.65
N LEU A 168 33.78 -5.93 5.48
CA LEU A 168 33.60 -6.60 4.19
C LEU A 168 34.97 -6.69 3.49
N GLU A 169 35.50 -7.88 3.36
CA GLU A 169 36.64 -8.16 2.49
C GLU A 169 36.14 -8.65 1.13
N VAL A 170 36.44 -7.90 0.08
CA VAL A 170 36.08 -8.26 -1.29
C VAL A 170 37.32 -8.79 -1.99
N TYR A 171 37.33 -10.08 -2.30
CA TYR A 171 38.32 -10.70 -3.14
C TYR A 171 37.84 -10.67 -4.60
N TYR A 172 38.65 -10.13 -5.49
CA TYR A 172 38.37 -10.16 -6.92
C TYR A 172 39.60 -10.72 -7.66
N ASP A 173 39.35 -11.47 -8.72
CA ASP A 173 40.40 -11.94 -9.60
C ASP A 173 40.65 -10.87 -10.67
N PRO A 174 41.83 -10.23 -10.71
CA PRO A 174 42.13 -9.20 -11.66
C PRO A 174 42.40 -9.73 -13.08
N CYS A 175 42.31 -11.03 -13.31
CA CYS A 175 42.63 -11.69 -14.57
C CYS A 175 41.40 -12.16 -15.38
N LEU A 176 40.18 -11.74 -15.02
CA LEU A 176 38.95 -11.99 -15.81
C LEU A 176 38.59 -10.79 -16.65
#